data_525443b96401f7cd960780de6d41feed
#
_entry.id   525443b96401f7cd960780de6d41feed
#
_cell.length_a   1.000
_cell.length_b   1.000
_cell.length_c   1.000
_cell.angle_alpha   90.00
_cell.angle_beta   90.00
_cell.angle_gamma   90.00
#
_symmetry.space_group_name_H-M   'P 1'
#
loop_
_entity.id
_entity.type
_entity.pdbx_description
1 polymer ?
#
loop_
_entity_poly.entity_id
_entity_poly.type
_entity_poly.pdbx_seq_one_letter_code
_entity_poly.pdbx_strand_id
1 'polypeptide(L)'
;MWPFRKKGEAGGKNAISLKAPKANQPNSIKTVGKQSLKTAGQINALLDWSQNDVQSGRFRIMLYRFLTDNIPTVHACIWTWVRLSASPGKFSIVEETGGARKNEAENRLQQLSERLSVGASGNPVALTTFLTDLYYSLYRDGLFGGFLTVNQDASGIDRFIPVDPGDVRFESETDSRKLILEAADKSIDLDRKDFYYIPLNAGIHRPLGRSILQAIPFVSAVEQQLVNDMQKSVHNAGYNRLHIKITPPLRTAGESDTAYISRINSYFDSTVSLIKTIEVEDNPVTWDNISIEHIGPEGSRATTNSWFFNHRAMIEEICAGTNLAPFLLGYSYGATTTWSAFKFDMVMRQVRSIQSEVAQFLEWLGNIELALAGIDARCRFEFDNSFTYQATDEANIRTGQIDSILKLYQAGLIDENTARTKAGALL
;
A
#
# COMPACT_ATOMS: atom_id res chain seq x y z
N MET A 1 20.66 14.50 2.13
CA MET A 1 20.70 15.95 2.36
C MET A 1 19.93 16.63 1.23
N TRP A 2 18.67 16.99 1.44
CA TRP A 2 17.80 17.56 0.41
C TRP A 2 18.01 19.07 0.34
N PRO A 3 18.13 19.68 -0.83
CA PRO A 3 18.16 21.12 -0.93
C PRO A 3 16.73 21.66 -0.98
N PHE A 4 16.19 22.06 0.15
CA PHE A 4 15.02 22.93 0.18
C PHE A 4 15.39 24.31 -0.34
N ARG A 5 14.92 24.65 -1.51
CA ARG A 5 14.97 26.01 -2.02
C ARG A 5 13.97 26.84 -1.23
N LYS A 6 14.46 27.69 -0.34
CA LYS A 6 13.67 28.73 0.32
C LYS A 6 13.07 29.62 -0.76
N LYS A 7 11.77 29.50 -1.02
CA LYS A 7 11.01 30.56 -1.66
C LYS A 7 10.58 31.54 -0.59
N GLY A 8 10.85 32.82 -0.87
CA GLY A 8 10.69 33.92 0.04
C GLY A 8 9.30 34.05 0.63
N GLU A 9 9.29 34.58 1.81
CA GLU A 9 8.14 35.03 2.56
C GLU A 9 7.31 36.04 1.74
N ALA A 10 6.22 35.55 1.14
CA ALA A 10 5.11 36.42 0.82
C ALA A 10 4.08 36.20 1.92
N GLY A 11 4.15 37.02 2.95
CA GLY A 11 3.16 37.11 4.03
C GLY A 11 1.81 37.58 3.49
N GLY A 12 1.09 36.68 2.83
CA GLY A 12 -0.30 36.88 2.47
C GLY A 12 -1.20 36.62 3.67
N LYS A 13 -1.51 37.65 4.44
CA LYS A 13 -2.62 37.63 5.38
C LYS A 13 -3.92 37.57 4.57
N ASN A 14 -4.43 36.39 4.27
CA ASN A 14 -5.76 36.21 3.72
C ASN A 14 -6.78 36.40 4.84
N ALA A 15 -7.04 37.66 5.20
CA ALA A 15 -8.26 38.05 5.87
C ALA A 15 -9.33 38.15 4.78
N ILE A 16 -10.34 37.27 4.80
CA ILE A 16 -11.52 37.44 3.95
C ILE A 16 -12.24 38.68 4.42
N SER A 17 -12.05 39.78 3.71
CA SER A 17 -12.80 41.02 3.90
C SER A 17 -14.05 40.95 3.02
N LEU A 18 -15.19 40.69 3.61
CA LEU A 18 -16.47 40.83 2.95
C LEU A 18 -16.84 42.34 3.00
N LYS A 19 -16.76 43.03 1.87
CA LYS A 19 -17.28 44.37 1.72
C LYS A 19 -18.80 44.31 1.54
N ALA A 20 -19.56 44.77 2.51
CA ALA A 20 -20.97 44.99 2.33
C ALA A 20 -21.23 46.23 1.41
N PRO A 21 -22.42 46.31 0.75
CA PRO A 21 -22.73 47.43 -0.16
C PRO A 21 -22.70 48.77 0.58
N LYS A 22 -22.22 49.77 -0.12
CA LYS A 22 -21.95 51.12 0.39
C LYS A 22 -23.17 51.74 1.05
N ALA A 23 -23.28 51.66 2.34
CA ALA A 23 -24.06 52.53 3.18
C ALA A 23 -23.34 52.64 4.53
N ASN A 24 -22.61 53.68 4.73
CA ASN A 24 -22.07 54.29 5.98
C ASN A 24 -21.95 53.39 7.24
N GLN A 25 -21.49 52.12 7.11
CA GLN A 25 -21.18 51.28 8.25
C GLN A 25 -19.71 50.84 8.24
N PRO A 26 -19.04 50.85 9.37
CA PRO A 26 -17.69 50.33 9.47
C PRO A 26 -17.74 48.80 9.36
N ASN A 27 -17.44 48.26 8.17
CA ASN A 27 -17.50 46.86 7.89
C ASN A 27 -16.11 46.26 7.90
N SER A 28 -15.69 45.75 9.02
CA SER A 28 -14.58 44.82 9.08
C SER A 28 -14.98 43.56 9.87
N ILE A 29 -15.07 42.41 9.18
CA ILE A 29 -15.14 41.14 9.86
C ILE A 29 -13.73 40.80 10.30
N LYS A 30 -13.44 40.88 11.60
CA LYS A 30 -12.20 40.42 12.18
C LYS A 30 -12.40 38.95 12.55
N THR A 31 -11.79 38.03 11.81
CA THR A 31 -11.73 36.64 12.23
C THR A 31 -10.76 36.45 13.40
N VAL A 32 -11.27 35.94 14.50
CA VAL A 32 -10.52 35.60 15.69
C VAL A 32 -10.24 34.08 15.64
N GLY A 33 -9.02 33.75 15.33
CA GLY A 33 -8.54 32.34 15.31
C GLY A 33 -8.08 31.94 13.93
N LYS A 34 -6.80 31.67 13.78
CA LYS A 34 -6.20 31.01 12.63
C LYS A 34 -5.98 29.55 12.95
N GLN A 35 -6.70 28.69 12.29
CA GLN A 35 -6.24 27.31 12.13
C GLN A 35 -5.54 27.18 10.80
N SER A 36 -4.22 27.06 10.80
CA SER A 36 -3.46 26.67 9.63
C SER A 36 -3.24 25.15 9.67
N LEU A 37 -3.99 24.43 8.89
CA LEU A 37 -3.70 23.01 8.62
C LEU A 37 -2.60 22.94 7.56
N LYS A 38 -1.41 22.46 7.99
CA LYS A 38 -0.18 22.45 7.18
C LYS A 38 0.01 21.20 6.30
N THR A 39 -1.03 20.40 6.02
CA THR A 39 -0.81 19.06 5.45
C THR A 39 -1.09 18.92 3.95
N ALA A 40 -1.78 19.85 3.32
CA ALA A 40 -2.15 19.74 1.90
C ALA A 40 -0.98 19.94 0.92
N GLY A 41 0.08 20.64 1.33
CA GLY A 41 1.19 20.98 0.43
C GLY A 41 2.13 19.83 0.10
N GLN A 42 2.23 18.82 0.96
CA GLN A 42 3.13 17.69 0.75
C GLN A 42 2.57 16.65 -0.22
N ILE A 43 1.25 16.42 -0.19
CA ILE A 43 0.58 15.46 -1.07
C ILE A 43 0.51 16.01 -2.50
N ASN A 44 0.23 17.30 -2.66
CA ASN A 44 0.21 17.93 -3.99
C ASN A 44 1.57 17.92 -4.69
N ALA A 45 2.68 17.97 -3.94
CA ALA A 45 4.02 17.84 -4.51
C ALA A 45 4.31 16.41 -5.03
N LEU A 46 3.70 15.39 -4.44
CA LEU A 46 3.77 14.00 -4.92
C LEU A 46 2.88 13.75 -6.13
N LEU A 47 1.87 14.59 -6.34
CA LEU A 47 0.90 14.48 -7.44
C LEU A 47 1.25 15.31 -8.66
N ASP A 48 2.31 16.09 -8.64
CA ASP A 48 2.75 16.85 -9.81
C ASP A 48 3.40 15.92 -10.84
N TRP A 49 2.54 15.21 -11.57
CA TRP A 49 2.88 14.24 -12.61
C TRP A 49 3.58 14.85 -13.83
N SER A 50 3.65 16.18 -13.90
CA SER A 50 4.26 16.90 -15.02
C SER A 50 5.79 16.85 -14.99
N GLN A 51 6.39 16.37 -13.92
CA GLN A 51 7.84 16.32 -13.79
C GLN A 51 8.41 15.00 -14.30
N ASN A 52 9.43 15.10 -15.16
CA ASN A 52 10.13 13.97 -15.77
C ASN A 52 10.73 12.96 -14.77
N ASP A 53 10.90 13.35 -13.50
CA ASP A 53 11.43 12.50 -12.44
C ASP A 53 10.50 11.34 -12.04
N VAL A 54 9.19 11.44 -12.30
CA VAL A 54 8.23 10.33 -12.08
C VAL A 54 8.53 9.13 -12.99
N GLN A 55 9.25 9.34 -14.06
CA GLN A 55 9.64 8.25 -14.97
C GLN A 55 10.85 7.45 -14.47
N SER A 56 11.64 7.95 -13.53
CA SER A 56 12.76 7.20 -12.97
C SER A 56 12.26 6.02 -12.12
N GLY A 57 12.82 4.83 -12.34
CA GLY A 57 12.44 3.62 -11.59
C GLY A 57 12.59 3.79 -10.07
N ARG A 58 13.65 4.46 -9.65
CA ARG A 58 13.95 4.74 -8.24
C ARG A 58 12.89 5.62 -7.57
N PHE A 59 12.44 6.69 -8.24
CA PHE A 59 11.40 7.55 -7.70
C PHE A 59 10.08 6.79 -7.49
N ARG A 60 9.68 5.96 -8.47
CA ARG A 60 8.46 5.14 -8.35
C ARG A 60 8.53 4.18 -7.17
N ILE A 61 9.67 3.51 -6.97
CA ILE A 61 9.87 2.61 -5.84
C ILE A 61 9.77 3.37 -4.51
N MET A 62 10.39 4.55 -4.40
CA MET A 62 10.27 5.40 -3.21
C MET A 62 8.82 5.81 -2.94
N LEU A 63 8.06 6.15 -3.99
CA LEU A 63 6.65 6.49 -3.88
C LEU A 63 5.82 5.28 -3.40
N TYR A 64 6.04 4.10 -3.94
CA TYR A 64 5.33 2.88 -3.52
C TYR A 64 5.61 2.53 -2.06
N ARG A 65 6.85 2.66 -1.62
CA ARG A 65 7.25 2.49 -0.22
C ARG A 65 6.54 3.50 0.68
N PHE A 66 6.54 4.78 0.30
CA PHE A 66 5.82 5.81 1.04
C PHE A 66 4.32 5.51 1.14
N LEU A 67 3.67 5.13 0.04
CA LEU A 67 2.24 4.77 0.04
C LEU A 67 1.96 3.56 0.95
N THR A 68 2.79 2.53 0.89
CA THR A 68 2.65 1.32 1.71
C THR A 68 2.80 1.62 3.20
N ASP A 69 3.73 2.51 3.57
CA ASP A 69 4.03 2.82 4.97
C ASP A 69 3.03 3.81 5.59
N ASN A 70 2.36 4.63 4.77
CA ASN A 70 1.52 5.74 5.27
C ASN A 70 0.02 5.58 4.98
N ILE A 71 -0.39 4.71 4.07
CA ILE A 71 -1.80 4.54 3.69
C ILE A 71 -2.28 3.15 4.12
N PRO A 72 -3.17 3.06 5.13
CA PRO A 72 -3.61 1.78 5.71
C PRO A 72 -4.21 0.83 4.67
N THR A 73 -5.02 1.34 3.74
CA THR A 73 -5.66 0.53 2.69
C THR A 73 -4.62 -0.07 1.74
N VAL A 74 -3.62 0.71 1.34
CA VAL A 74 -2.52 0.25 0.48
C VAL A 74 -1.65 -0.78 1.21
N HIS A 75 -1.34 -0.52 2.49
CA HIS A 75 -0.63 -1.46 3.36
C HIS A 75 -1.35 -2.81 3.43
N ALA A 76 -2.66 -2.78 3.69
CA ALA A 76 -3.48 -3.98 3.76
C ALA A 76 -3.50 -4.76 2.42
N CYS A 77 -3.55 -4.06 1.27
CA CYS A 77 -3.46 -4.69 -0.04
C CYS A 77 -2.15 -5.47 -0.23
N ILE A 78 -1.00 -4.84 0.07
CA ILE A 78 0.31 -5.50 -0.05
C ILE A 78 0.38 -6.73 0.84
N TRP A 79 0.03 -6.61 2.13
CA TRP A 79 0.09 -7.74 3.06
C TRP A 79 -0.91 -8.85 2.75
N THR A 80 -2.05 -8.53 2.17
CA THR A 80 -3.00 -9.54 1.69
C THR A 80 -2.37 -10.39 0.58
N TRP A 81 -1.77 -9.75 -0.43
CA TRP A 81 -1.05 -10.44 -1.49
C TRP A 81 0.11 -11.28 -0.95
N VAL A 82 0.93 -10.71 -0.07
CA VAL A 82 2.07 -11.42 0.55
C VAL A 82 1.61 -12.67 1.29
N ARG A 83 0.61 -12.56 2.16
CA ARG A 83 0.11 -13.68 2.96
C ARG A 83 -0.55 -14.78 2.14
N LEU A 84 -1.22 -14.42 1.05
CA LEU A 84 -1.80 -15.41 0.13
C LEU A 84 -0.73 -16.13 -0.69
N SER A 85 0.40 -15.47 -0.99
CA SER A 85 1.45 -16.02 -1.86
C SER A 85 2.55 -16.72 -1.11
N ALA A 86 2.93 -16.27 0.09
CA ALA A 86 3.99 -16.84 0.92
C ALA A 86 3.49 -18.11 1.67
N SER A 87 2.83 -19.02 0.94
CA SER A 87 2.44 -20.30 1.50
C SER A 87 3.67 -21.21 1.69
N PRO A 88 3.64 -22.13 2.67
CA PRO A 88 4.65 -23.15 2.80
C PRO A 88 4.83 -23.95 1.50
N GLY A 89 5.97 -24.57 1.34
CA GLY A 89 6.26 -25.42 0.20
C GLY A 89 7.41 -26.36 0.51
N LYS A 90 7.61 -27.32 -0.36
CA LYS A 90 8.66 -28.33 -0.22
C LYS A 90 9.38 -28.58 -1.53
N PHE A 91 10.66 -28.92 -1.42
CA PHE A 91 11.43 -29.47 -2.53
C PHE A 91 11.11 -30.94 -2.72
N SER A 92 11.03 -31.39 -3.95
CA SER A 92 10.89 -32.77 -4.35
C SER A 92 11.92 -33.10 -5.43
N ILE A 93 12.40 -34.35 -5.48
CA ILE A 93 13.32 -34.79 -6.51
C ILE A 93 12.53 -35.37 -7.68
N VAL A 94 12.79 -34.87 -8.89
CA VAL A 94 12.03 -35.22 -10.11
C VAL A 94 12.64 -36.45 -10.84
N GLU A 95 13.96 -36.60 -10.83
CA GLU A 95 14.65 -37.72 -11.51
C GLU A 95 14.98 -38.82 -10.53
N GLU A 96 14.74 -40.08 -10.95
CA GLU A 96 15.06 -41.27 -10.17
C GLU A 96 16.58 -41.48 -10.10
N THR A 97 17.20 -40.81 -9.17
CA THR A 97 18.51 -41.18 -8.67
C THR A 97 18.33 -42.34 -7.68
N GLY A 98 19.19 -43.36 -7.67
CA GLY A 98 19.03 -44.53 -6.80
C GLY A 98 18.70 -44.14 -5.34
N GLY A 99 17.82 -44.91 -4.68
CA GLY A 99 17.11 -44.51 -3.45
C GLY A 99 17.96 -43.93 -2.32
N ALA A 100 19.22 -44.32 -2.15
CA ALA A 100 20.14 -43.77 -1.15
C ALA A 100 20.56 -42.31 -1.47
N ARG A 101 20.81 -42.03 -2.76
CA ARG A 101 21.16 -40.68 -3.23
C ARG A 101 19.96 -39.74 -3.21
N LYS A 102 18.75 -40.28 -3.39
CA LYS A 102 17.51 -39.50 -3.28
C LYS A 102 17.34 -38.94 -1.85
N ASN A 103 17.51 -39.78 -0.84
CA ASN A 103 17.42 -39.36 0.56
C ASN A 103 18.51 -38.30 0.92
N GLU A 104 19.72 -38.49 0.37
CA GLU A 104 20.79 -37.50 0.55
C GLU A 104 20.43 -36.14 -0.08
N ALA A 105 19.88 -36.13 -1.30
CA ALA A 105 19.44 -34.95 -2.01
C ALA A 105 18.29 -34.25 -1.26
N GLU A 106 17.29 -34.98 -0.79
CA GLU A 106 16.18 -34.45 -0.01
C GLU A 106 16.67 -33.84 1.30
N ASN A 107 17.55 -34.49 2.05
CA ASN A 107 18.15 -33.95 3.27
C ASN A 107 18.93 -32.66 2.99
N ARG A 108 19.66 -32.61 1.88
CA ARG A 108 20.44 -31.44 1.49
C ARG A 108 19.55 -30.24 1.17
N LEU A 109 18.47 -30.45 0.44
CA LEU A 109 17.48 -29.40 0.12
C LEU A 109 16.73 -28.96 1.36
N GLN A 110 16.44 -29.84 2.30
CA GLN A 110 15.85 -29.46 3.58
C GLN A 110 16.81 -28.55 4.36
N GLN A 111 18.09 -28.89 4.48
CA GLN A 111 19.10 -28.05 5.11
C GLN A 111 19.23 -26.69 4.42
N LEU A 112 19.13 -26.63 3.08
CA LEU A 112 19.10 -25.37 2.35
C LEU A 112 17.90 -24.52 2.77
N SER A 113 16.71 -25.11 2.89
CA SER A 113 15.49 -24.38 3.29
C SER A 113 15.56 -23.78 4.70
N GLU A 114 16.41 -24.33 5.58
CA GLU A 114 16.61 -23.83 6.94
C GLU A 114 17.63 -22.69 7.03
N ARG A 115 18.49 -22.52 6.01
CA ARG A 115 19.63 -21.58 6.02
C ARG A 115 19.71 -20.64 4.82
N LEU A 116 18.68 -20.58 4.00
CA LEU A 116 18.70 -19.89 2.69
C LEU A 116 19.09 -18.41 2.76
N SER A 117 18.76 -17.74 3.83
CA SER A 117 19.07 -16.33 4.03
C SER A 117 19.53 -16.07 5.45
N VAL A 118 20.27 -14.98 5.61
CA VAL A 118 20.71 -14.50 6.93
C VAL A 118 19.99 -13.19 7.22
N GLY A 119 19.20 -13.17 8.28
CA GLY A 119 18.54 -11.96 8.74
C GLY A 119 19.52 -10.86 9.16
N ALA A 120 19.02 -9.67 9.39
CA ALA A 120 19.82 -8.52 9.83
C ALA A 120 20.62 -8.76 11.11
N SER A 121 20.17 -9.70 11.95
CA SER A 121 20.85 -10.15 13.18
C SER A 121 21.98 -11.18 12.94
N GLY A 122 22.22 -11.60 11.68
CA GLY A 122 23.16 -12.66 11.37
C GLY A 122 22.63 -14.09 11.58
N ASN A 123 21.40 -14.25 12.05
CA ASN A 123 20.79 -15.56 12.25
C ASN A 123 20.21 -16.12 10.93
N PRO A 124 20.26 -17.46 10.71
CA PRO A 124 19.58 -18.08 9.59
C PRO A 124 18.08 -17.76 9.58
N VAL A 125 17.54 -17.47 8.41
CA VAL A 125 16.12 -17.18 8.21
C VAL A 125 15.48 -18.37 7.53
N ALA A 126 14.39 -18.88 8.11
CA ALA A 126 13.63 -19.97 7.54
C ALA A 126 13.01 -19.58 6.19
N LEU A 127 12.83 -20.57 5.31
CA LEU A 127 12.27 -20.39 3.97
C LEU A 127 10.99 -19.57 3.96
N THR A 128 10.08 -19.78 4.92
CA THR A 128 8.81 -19.05 5.01
C THR A 128 8.98 -17.56 5.21
N THR A 129 9.94 -17.16 6.07
CA THR A 129 10.27 -15.75 6.28
C THR A 129 10.93 -15.17 5.06
N PHE A 130 11.86 -15.88 4.45
CA PHE A 130 12.49 -15.48 3.19
C PHE A 130 11.46 -15.26 2.08
N LEU A 131 10.49 -16.17 1.92
CA LEU A 131 9.40 -16.01 0.96
C LEU A 131 8.53 -14.80 1.27
N THR A 132 8.29 -14.51 2.55
CA THR A 132 7.54 -13.30 2.95
C THR A 132 8.26 -12.03 2.50
N ASP A 133 9.56 -11.92 2.74
CA ASP A 133 10.38 -10.77 2.32
C ASP A 133 10.47 -10.68 0.79
N LEU A 134 10.61 -11.81 0.10
CA LEU A 134 10.61 -11.91 -1.36
C LEU A 134 9.31 -11.36 -1.94
N TYR A 135 8.16 -11.88 -1.51
CA TYR A 135 6.87 -11.44 -2.00
C TYR A 135 6.56 -10.00 -1.62
N TYR A 136 6.99 -9.55 -0.43
CA TYR A 136 6.84 -8.16 -0.03
C TYR A 136 7.57 -7.22 -0.98
N SER A 137 8.83 -7.51 -1.31
CA SER A 137 9.59 -6.74 -2.30
C SER A 137 8.96 -6.84 -3.70
N LEU A 138 8.57 -8.03 -4.11
CA LEU A 138 8.00 -8.30 -5.43
C LEU A 138 6.71 -7.50 -5.66
N TYR A 139 5.77 -7.50 -4.70
CA TYR A 139 4.50 -6.80 -4.83
C TYR A 139 4.64 -5.29 -4.65
N ARG A 140 5.42 -4.84 -3.66
CA ARG A 140 5.60 -3.43 -3.38
C ARG A 140 6.48 -2.73 -4.41
N ASP A 141 7.66 -3.29 -4.69
CA ASP A 141 8.67 -2.63 -5.52
C ASP A 141 8.59 -3.08 -7.00
N GLY A 142 7.93 -4.22 -7.29
CA GLY A 142 7.73 -4.76 -8.63
C GLY A 142 8.83 -5.71 -9.08
N LEU A 143 9.86 -5.93 -8.27
CA LEU A 143 10.93 -6.88 -8.56
C LEU A 143 11.58 -7.41 -7.27
N PHE A 144 12.17 -8.58 -7.38
CA PHE A 144 13.07 -9.15 -6.38
C PHE A 144 14.29 -9.71 -7.09
N GLY A 145 15.46 -9.57 -6.50
CA GLY A 145 16.68 -10.15 -7.05
C GLY A 145 17.83 -10.05 -6.07
N GLY A 146 18.91 -10.77 -6.36
CA GLY A 146 20.07 -10.80 -5.48
C GLY A 146 21.19 -11.68 -5.99
N PHE A 147 22.25 -11.71 -5.22
CA PHE A 147 23.46 -12.49 -5.46
C PHE A 147 23.48 -13.76 -4.62
N LEU A 148 23.90 -14.83 -5.25
CA LEU A 148 24.22 -16.09 -4.60
C LEU A 148 25.68 -16.09 -4.14
N THR A 149 25.93 -16.47 -2.90
CA THR A 149 27.26 -16.73 -2.38
C THR A 149 27.43 -18.20 -2.03
N VAL A 150 28.61 -18.75 -2.30
CA VAL A 150 28.94 -20.14 -2.01
C VAL A 150 29.87 -20.22 -0.81
N ASN A 151 29.86 -21.36 -0.10
CA ASN A 151 30.75 -21.65 1.00
C ASN A 151 32.23 -21.58 0.56
N GLN A 152 33.14 -21.36 1.50
CA GLN A 152 34.58 -21.27 1.21
C GLN A 152 35.17 -22.52 0.56
N ASP A 153 34.62 -23.70 0.88
CA ASP A 153 34.99 -24.99 0.32
C ASP A 153 34.21 -25.37 -0.95
N ALA A 154 33.37 -24.46 -1.44
CA ALA A 154 32.49 -24.64 -2.59
C ALA A 154 31.55 -25.88 -2.49
N SER A 155 31.27 -26.35 -1.29
CA SER A 155 30.44 -27.54 -1.06
C SER A 155 28.95 -27.30 -1.09
N GLY A 156 28.52 -26.03 -1.14
CA GLY A 156 27.12 -25.63 -1.15
C GLY A 156 26.93 -24.11 -1.13
N ILE A 157 25.68 -23.70 -1.15
CA ILE A 157 25.26 -22.30 -1.03
C ILE A 157 25.52 -21.83 0.40
N ASP A 158 26.20 -20.68 0.57
CA ASP A 158 26.34 -20.01 1.85
C ASP A 158 25.04 -19.21 2.15
N ARG A 159 24.71 -18.27 1.29
CA ARG A 159 23.50 -17.43 1.44
C ARG A 159 23.07 -16.81 0.11
N PHE A 160 21.84 -16.32 0.07
CA PHE A 160 21.35 -15.42 -0.97
C PHE A 160 21.25 -14.00 -0.41
N ILE A 161 21.91 -13.03 -1.07
CA ILE A 161 21.96 -11.63 -0.65
C ILE A 161 21.03 -10.82 -1.55
N PRO A 162 19.83 -10.40 -1.05
CA PRO A 162 18.93 -9.57 -1.81
C PRO A 162 19.55 -8.19 -2.09
N VAL A 163 19.28 -7.63 -3.27
CA VAL A 163 19.63 -6.25 -3.63
C VAL A 163 18.41 -5.35 -3.50
N ASP A 164 18.63 -4.07 -3.20
CA ASP A 164 17.52 -3.11 -3.18
C ASP A 164 17.02 -2.86 -4.61
N PRO A 165 15.73 -3.13 -4.90
CA PRO A 165 15.14 -2.84 -6.19
C PRO A 165 15.31 -1.40 -6.67
N GLY A 166 15.43 -0.45 -5.74
CA GLY A 166 15.65 0.96 -6.04
C GLY A 166 17.00 1.26 -6.69
N ASP A 167 17.98 0.36 -6.53
CA ASP A 167 19.31 0.51 -7.07
C ASP A 167 19.51 -0.27 -8.39
N VAL A 168 18.51 -1.04 -8.82
CA VAL A 168 18.56 -1.79 -10.08
C VAL A 168 18.06 -0.90 -11.22
N ARG A 169 18.88 -0.73 -12.25
CA ARG A 169 18.55 -0.02 -13.48
C ARG A 169 18.65 -0.93 -14.69
N PHE A 170 18.00 -0.49 -15.74
CA PHE A 170 18.07 -1.10 -17.04
C PHE A 170 18.68 -0.11 -18.02
N GLU A 171 19.84 -0.44 -18.53
CA GLU A 171 20.46 0.28 -19.63
C GLU A 171 20.14 -0.40 -20.96
N SER A 172 19.65 0.39 -21.92
CA SER A 172 19.44 -0.05 -23.29
C SER A 172 20.53 0.59 -24.15
N GLU A 173 21.57 -0.16 -24.40
CA GLU A 173 22.50 0.15 -25.48
C GLU A 173 21.91 -0.30 -26.83
N THR A 174 22.41 0.25 -27.93
CA THR A 174 21.84 0.11 -29.29
C THR A 174 21.65 -1.35 -29.72
N ASP A 175 22.37 -2.28 -29.14
CA ASP A 175 22.35 -3.71 -29.52
C ASP A 175 22.28 -4.69 -28.33
N SER A 176 22.39 -4.21 -27.10
CA SER A 176 22.32 -5.04 -25.89
C SER A 176 21.53 -4.35 -24.78
N ARG A 177 20.70 -5.14 -24.12
CA ARG A 177 19.94 -4.70 -22.94
C ARG A 177 20.58 -5.30 -21.71
N LYS A 178 21.10 -4.44 -20.83
CA LYS A 178 21.79 -4.88 -19.61
C LYS A 178 21.07 -4.41 -18.38
N LEU A 179 20.96 -5.28 -17.39
CA LEU A 179 20.61 -4.91 -16.03
C LEU A 179 21.86 -4.44 -15.31
N ILE A 180 21.77 -3.32 -14.65
CA ILE A 180 22.88 -2.73 -13.89
C ILE A 180 22.43 -2.44 -12.46
N LEU A 181 23.26 -2.81 -11.50
CA LEU A 181 23.13 -2.40 -10.11
C LEU A 181 23.98 -1.14 -9.88
N GLU A 182 23.33 -0.07 -9.46
CA GLU A 182 24.01 1.14 -9.00
C GLU A 182 24.18 1.11 -7.48
N ALA A 183 25.33 0.69 -7.02
CA ALA A 183 25.67 0.74 -5.60
C ALA A 183 26.75 1.81 -5.36
N ALA A 184 26.38 2.88 -4.64
CA ALA A 184 27.23 3.98 -4.19
C ALA A 184 28.09 4.55 -5.31
N ASP A 185 28.99 4.43 -5.91
CA ASP A 185 29.74 5.03 -7.02
C ASP A 185 30.20 4.01 -8.08
N LYS A 186 29.61 2.81 -8.03
CA LYS A 186 29.99 1.73 -8.96
C LYS A 186 28.74 1.14 -9.62
N SER A 187 28.80 0.99 -10.93
CA SER A 187 27.84 0.19 -11.69
C SER A 187 28.37 -1.24 -11.81
N ILE A 188 27.53 -2.21 -11.48
CA ILE A 188 27.83 -3.64 -11.61
C ILE A 188 26.89 -4.21 -12.66
N ASP A 189 27.46 -4.84 -13.70
CA ASP A 189 26.69 -5.59 -14.69
C ASP A 189 26.09 -6.83 -14.03
N LEU A 190 24.77 -7.01 -14.16
CA LEU A 190 24.01 -8.11 -13.57
C LEU A 190 23.88 -9.33 -14.49
N ASP A 191 24.45 -9.31 -15.70
CA ASP A 191 24.54 -10.50 -16.56
C ASP A 191 25.59 -11.49 -16.02
N ARG A 192 25.26 -12.08 -14.88
CA ARG A 192 26.12 -12.97 -14.10
C ARG A 192 25.37 -14.23 -13.74
N LYS A 193 26.10 -15.36 -13.65
CA LYS A 193 25.52 -16.66 -13.27
C LYS A 193 25.15 -16.77 -11.79
N ASP A 194 25.74 -15.92 -10.95
CA ASP A 194 25.46 -15.85 -9.52
C ASP A 194 24.40 -14.81 -9.15
N PHE A 195 23.80 -14.16 -10.15
CA PHE A 195 22.69 -13.23 -9.96
C PHE A 195 21.38 -13.78 -10.55
N TYR A 196 20.31 -13.63 -9.79
CA TYR A 196 18.97 -13.98 -10.24
C TYR A 196 18.00 -12.84 -9.92
N TYR A 197 17.06 -12.57 -10.83
CA TYR A 197 16.00 -11.60 -10.56
C TYR A 197 14.64 -12.09 -11.07
N ILE A 198 13.60 -11.66 -10.38
CA ILE A 198 12.20 -11.96 -10.67
C ILE A 198 11.48 -10.64 -10.86
N PRO A 199 11.11 -10.25 -12.08
CA PRO A 199 10.32 -9.07 -12.34
C PRO A 199 8.83 -9.41 -12.31
N LEU A 200 8.03 -8.72 -11.53
CA LEU A 200 6.59 -8.89 -11.50
C LEU A 200 5.95 -8.25 -12.75
N ASN A 201 5.13 -8.99 -13.49
CA ASN A 201 4.41 -8.49 -14.67
C ASN A 201 5.32 -7.76 -15.69
N ALA A 202 6.50 -8.30 -15.94
CA ALA A 202 7.42 -7.74 -16.92
C ALA A 202 6.81 -7.77 -18.32
N GLY A 203 6.98 -6.68 -19.06
CA GLY A 203 6.58 -6.62 -20.47
C GLY A 203 7.77 -6.78 -21.39
N ILE A 204 7.51 -7.19 -22.64
CA ILE A 204 8.56 -7.39 -23.68
C ILE A 204 9.48 -6.17 -23.81
N HIS A 205 8.91 -4.96 -23.70
CA HIS A 205 9.65 -3.71 -23.82
C HIS A 205 10.08 -3.09 -22.47
N ARG A 206 9.70 -3.71 -21.36
CA ARG A 206 10.00 -3.23 -19.99
C ARG A 206 10.43 -4.41 -19.13
N PRO A 207 11.73 -4.72 -19.11
CA PRO A 207 12.26 -5.87 -18.37
C PRO A 207 12.19 -5.67 -16.87
N LEU A 208 12.22 -4.43 -16.38
CA LEU A 208 11.91 -4.14 -14.98
C LEU A 208 10.43 -4.38 -14.72
N GLY A 209 10.15 -5.10 -13.66
CA GLY A 209 8.80 -5.44 -13.24
C GLY A 209 7.95 -4.23 -12.89
N ARG A 210 6.68 -4.49 -12.67
CA ARG A 210 5.67 -3.49 -12.30
C ARG A 210 5.06 -3.87 -10.97
N SER A 211 5.16 -2.97 -9.99
CA SER A 211 4.44 -3.11 -8.73
C SER A 211 2.94 -3.19 -8.95
N ILE A 212 2.23 -3.90 -8.08
CA ILE A 212 0.76 -3.87 -8.05
C ILE A 212 0.23 -2.47 -7.70
N LEU A 213 1.09 -1.59 -7.15
CA LEU A 213 0.76 -0.22 -6.81
C LEU A 213 0.87 0.76 -8.00
N GLN A 214 1.15 0.28 -9.22
CA GLN A 214 1.38 1.16 -10.37
C GLN A 214 0.19 2.08 -10.67
N ALA A 215 -1.04 1.62 -10.48
CA ALA A 215 -2.27 2.36 -10.75
C ALA A 215 -2.80 3.15 -9.54
N ILE A 216 -2.16 3.02 -8.37
CA ILE A 216 -2.71 3.47 -7.09
C ILE A 216 -2.36 4.91 -6.68
N PRO A 217 -1.24 5.53 -7.11
CA PRO A 217 -0.79 6.79 -6.52
C PRO A 217 -1.83 7.91 -6.59
N PHE A 218 -2.52 8.06 -7.73
CA PHE A 218 -3.54 9.10 -7.89
C PHE A 218 -4.73 8.88 -6.95
N VAL A 219 -5.28 7.67 -6.92
CA VAL A 219 -6.45 7.34 -6.09
C VAL A 219 -6.12 7.47 -4.61
N SER A 220 -4.93 7.02 -4.20
CA SER A 220 -4.45 7.16 -2.82
C SER A 220 -4.33 8.61 -2.38
N ALA A 221 -3.93 9.49 -3.27
CA ALA A 221 -3.85 10.91 -2.95
C ALA A 221 -5.23 11.54 -2.82
N VAL A 222 -6.20 11.16 -3.66
CA VAL A 222 -7.60 11.60 -3.53
C VAL A 222 -8.19 11.09 -2.22
N GLU A 223 -7.92 9.83 -1.83
CA GLU A 223 -8.35 9.27 -0.53
C GLU A 223 -7.80 10.08 0.64
N GLN A 224 -6.50 10.39 0.64
CA GLN A 224 -5.88 11.20 1.70
C GLN A 224 -6.48 12.61 1.77
N GLN A 225 -6.75 13.22 0.63
CA GLN A 225 -7.43 14.52 0.58
C GLN A 225 -8.84 14.43 1.18
N LEU A 226 -9.58 13.38 0.83
CA LEU A 226 -10.92 13.12 1.36
C LEU A 226 -10.90 12.93 2.89
N VAL A 227 -9.98 12.13 3.41
CA VAL A 227 -9.82 11.91 4.86
C VAL A 227 -9.47 13.21 5.58
N ASN A 228 -8.58 14.04 5.02
CA ASN A 228 -8.23 15.34 5.57
C ASN A 228 -9.43 16.31 5.60
N ASP A 229 -10.22 16.32 4.53
CA ASP A 229 -11.40 17.21 4.46
C ASP A 229 -12.51 16.70 5.40
N MET A 230 -12.65 15.38 5.56
CA MET A 230 -13.53 14.81 6.57
C MET A 230 -13.09 15.20 7.99
N GLN A 231 -11.79 15.10 8.31
CA GLN A 231 -11.25 15.54 9.59
C GLN A 231 -11.56 17.01 9.87
N LYS A 232 -11.35 17.89 8.88
CA LYS A 232 -11.69 19.32 8.98
C LYS A 232 -13.18 19.53 9.19
N SER A 233 -14.02 18.78 8.47
CA SER A 233 -15.47 18.87 8.59
C SER A 233 -15.94 18.44 9.97
N VAL A 234 -15.45 17.30 10.46
CA VAL A 234 -15.77 16.78 11.82
C VAL A 234 -15.27 17.76 12.89
N HIS A 235 -14.05 18.27 12.76
CA HIS A 235 -13.51 19.27 13.67
C HIS A 235 -14.37 20.54 13.68
N ASN A 236 -14.77 21.04 12.51
CA ASN A 236 -15.63 22.22 12.42
C ASN A 236 -17.06 21.95 12.91
N ALA A 237 -17.57 20.72 12.76
CA ALA A 237 -18.88 20.33 13.25
C ALA A 237 -18.93 20.17 14.78
N GLY A 238 -17.80 19.83 15.40
CA GLY A 238 -17.65 19.74 16.87
C GLY A 238 -17.61 21.11 17.57
N TYR A 239 -17.33 22.18 16.83
CA TYR A 239 -17.27 23.52 17.39
C TYR A 239 -18.47 24.34 16.93
N ASN A 240 -19.38 24.63 17.86
CA ASN A 240 -20.40 25.65 17.64
C ASN A 240 -19.69 27.01 17.51
N ARG A 241 -19.75 27.60 16.32
CA ARG A 241 -19.18 28.92 16.10
C ARG A 241 -20.15 29.95 16.63
N LEU A 242 -19.65 30.82 17.49
CA LEU A 242 -20.40 31.96 17.94
C LEU A 242 -20.40 33.05 16.86
N HIS A 243 -21.57 33.40 16.37
CA HIS A 243 -21.78 34.56 15.56
C HIS A 243 -22.37 35.66 16.44
N ILE A 244 -21.59 36.66 16.70
CA ILE A 244 -21.97 37.76 17.57
C ILE A 244 -22.34 38.93 16.71
N LYS A 245 -23.59 39.38 16.80
CA LYS A 245 -24.12 40.53 16.13
C LYS A 245 -24.12 41.67 17.12
N ILE A 246 -23.43 42.75 16.80
CA ILE A 246 -23.35 43.97 17.63
C ILE A 246 -24.11 45.08 16.92
N THR A 247 -25.15 45.60 17.53
CA THR A 247 -25.87 46.76 17.03
C THR A 247 -25.10 48.01 17.42
N PRO A 248 -24.67 48.84 16.44
CA PRO A 248 -23.94 50.05 16.74
C PRO A 248 -24.81 51.04 17.50
N PRO A 249 -24.28 51.76 18.50
CA PRO A 249 -25.03 52.78 19.23
C PRO A 249 -25.45 53.91 18.30
N LEU A 250 -26.61 54.49 18.58
CA LEU A 250 -27.16 55.59 17.79
C LEU A 250 -26.24 56.83 17.83
N ARG A 251 -26.27 57.60 16.75
CA ARG A 251 -25.50 58.85 16.65
C ARG A 251 -26.04 59.92 17.62
N THR A 252 -25.14 60.55 18.32
CA THR A 252 -25.49 61.62 19.23
C THR A 252 -25.72 62.93 18.47
N ALA A 253 -26.68 63.73 18.87
CA ALA A 253 -26.97 65.01 18.21
C ALA A 253 -25.73 65.91 18.23
N GLY A 254 -25.30 66.42 17.05
CA GLY A 254 -24.12 67.27 16.90
C GLY A 254 -22.77 66.53 16.74
N GLU A 255 -22.75 65.17 16.69
CA GLU A 255 -21.54 64.39 16.53
C GLU A 255 -21.07 64.43 15.05
N SER A 256 -19.78 64.68 14.81
CA SER A 256 -19.20 64.60 13.46
C SER A 256 -19.11 63.20 12.97
N ASP A 257 -19.07 62.91 11.64
CA ASP A 257 -18.97 61.59 11.04
C ASP A 257 -17.70 60.90 11.49
N THR A 258 -16.60 61.58 11.60
CA THR A 258 -15.31 61.01 12.05
C THR A 258 -15.34 60.63 13.51
N ALA A 259 -15.97 61.40 14.39
CA ALA A 259 -16.10 61.06 15.82
C ALA A 259 -17.03 59.87 16.03
N TYR A 260 -18.14 59.81 15.29
CA TYR A 260 -19.08 58.68 15.32
C TYR A 260 -18.41 57.39 14.87
N ILE A 261 -17.68 57.38 13.75
CA ILE A 261 -16.95 56.21 13.24
C ILE A 261 -15.88 55.76 14.24
N SER A 262 -15.15 56.69 14.84
CA SER A 262 -14.13 56.36 15.85
C SER A 262 -14.76 55.69 17.08
N ARG A 263 -15.89 56.23 17.57
CA ARG A 263 -16.62 55.69 18.72
C ARG A 263 -17.18 54.29 18.45
N ILE A 264 -17.75 54.04 17.27
CA ILE A 264 -18.25 52.72 16.88
C ILE A 264 -17.10 51.72 16.79
N ASN A 265 -15.97 52.07 16.18
CA ASN A 265 -14.82 51.21 16.08
C ASN A 265 -14.23 50.86 17.45
N SER A 266 -14.13 51.84 18.34
CA SER A 266 -13.67 51.60 19.72
C SER A 266 -14.62 50.67 20.49
N TYR A 267 -15.92 50.89 20.33
CA TYR A 267 -16.95 50.03 20.94
C TYR A 267 -16.87 48.61 20.41
N PHE A 268 -16.74 48.44 19.08
CA PHE A 268 -16.59 47.15 18.43
C PHE A 268 -15.31 46.41 18.92
N ASP A 269 -14.16 47.10 18.91
CA ASP A 269 -12.89 46.53 19.35
C ASP A 269 -12.88 46.15 20.83
N SER A 270 -13.53 46.95 21.68
CA SER A 270 -13.71 46.66 23.13
C SER A 270 -14.59 45.42 23.33
N THR A 271 -15.70 45.33 22.59
CA THR A 271 -16.61 44.17 22.66
C THR A 271 -15.92 42.89 22.16
N VAL A 272 -15.18 42.98 21.06
CA VAL A 272 -14.39 41.83 20.53
C VAL A 272 -13.32 41.41 21.53
N SER A 273 -12.69 42.33 22.24
CA SER A 273 -11.68 42.01 23.26
C SER A 273 -12.30 41.33 24.47
N LEU A 274 -13.47 41.77 24.92
CA LEU A 274 -14.24 41.13 26.00
C LEU A 274 -14.62 39.69 25.63
N ILE A 275 -15.12 39.48 24.42
CA ILE A 275 -15.55 38.14 23.95
C ILE A 275 -14.38 37.18 23.84
N LYS A 276 -13.18 37.67 23.54
CA LYS A 276 -11.96 36.84 23.49
C LYS A 276 -11.54 36.26 24.84
N THR A 277 -11.95 36.89 25.92
CA THR A 277 -11.63 36.44 27.30
C THR A 277 -12.68 35.55 27.90
N ILE A 278 -13.80 35.28 27.19
CA ILE A 278 -14.84 34.36 27.63
C ILE A 278 -14.35 32.91 27.46
N GLU A 279 -14.29 32.16 28.53
CA GLU A 279 -14.00 30.73 28.54
C GLU A 279 -15.27 29.93 28.25
N VAL A 280 -15.09 28.64 27.88
CA VAL A 280 -16.21 27.76 27.48
C VAL A 280 -17.23 27.54 28.60
N GLU A 281 -16.81 27.73 29.85
CA GLU A 281 -17.63 27.55 31.06
C GLU A 281 -18.33 28.86 31.50
N ASP A 282 -18.01 30.00 30.87
CA ASP A 282 -18.60 31.28 31.24
C ASP A 282 -20.01 31.46 30.65
N ASN A 283 -20.91 31.97 31.46
CA ASN A 283 -22.24 32.40 31.01
C ASN A 283 -22.21 33.89 30.70
N PRO A 284 -22.03 34.32 29.43
CA PRO A 284 -21.94 35.74 29.09
C PRO A 284 -23.29 36.43 29.32
N VAL A 285 -23.25 37.50 30.08
CA VAL A 285 -24.39 38.42 30.25
C VAL A 285 -24.12 39.65 29.39
N THR A 286 -24.98 39.92 28.42
CA THR A 286 -24.81 41.01 27.47
C THR A 286 -26.02 41.94 27.48
N TRP A 287 -25.82 43.15 27.00
CA TRP A 287 -26.91 44.13 26.77
C TRP A 287 -27.72 43.70 25.54
N ASP A 288 -28.93 44.20 25.41
CA ASP A 288 -29.86 43.86 24.31
C ASP A 288 -29.33 44.23 22.90
N ASN A 289 -28.27 45.01 22.82
CA ASN A 289 -27.60 45.36 21.59
C ASN A 289 -26.57 44.32 21.09
N ILE A 290 -26.37 43.20 21.83
CA ILE A 290 -25.49 42.09 21.44
C ILE A 290 -26.32 40.82 21.35
N SER A 291 -26.43 40.27 20.17
CA SER A 291 -27.06 38.98 19.94
C SER A 291 -26.00 37.92 19.66
N ILE A 292 -26.03 36.84 20.42
CA ILE A 292 -25.12 35.68 20.27
C ILE A 292 -25.92 34.58 19.63
N GLU A 293 -25.57 34.22 18.42
CA GLU A 293 -26.15 33.09 17.68
C GLU A 293 -25.12 31.97 17.52
N HIS A 294 -25.54 30.76 17.69
CA HIS A 294 -24.71 29.62 17.35
C HIS A 294 -24.89 29.31 15.85
N ILE A 295 -23.82 29.51 15.09
CA ILE A 295 -23.78 29.07 13.70
C ILE A 295 -23.09 27.72 13.69
N GLY A 296 -23.90 26.67 13.60
CA GLY A 296 -23.46 25.32 13.32
C GLY A 296 -23.70 24.97 11.84
N PRO A 297 -23.06 23.93 11.33
CA PRO A 297 -23.37 23.43 10.00
C PRO A 297 -24.80 22.88 9.99
N GLU A 298 -25.73 23.61 9.42
CA GLU A 298 -27.05 23.09 9.08
C GLU A 298 -26.86 21.97 8.05
N GLY A 299 -27.25 20.73 8.38
CA GLY A 299 -27.21 19.60 7.46
C GLY A 299 -26.15 18.53 7.73
N SER A 300 -25.64 18.42 8.97
CA SER A 300 -24.57 17.45 9.31
C SER A 300 -24.89 15.97 8.98
N ARG A 301 -26.17 15.58 8.91
CA ARG A 301 -26.57 14.19 8.54
C ARG A 301 -26.38 13.90 7.05
N ALA A 302 -26.66 14.84 6.16
CA ALA A 302 -26.49 14.66 4.72
C ALA A 302 -24.99 14.60 4.32
N THR A 303 -24.17 15.44 4.96
CA THR A 303 -22.72 15.45 4.75
C THR A 303 -22.05 14.15 5.24
N THR A 304 -22.44 13.60 6.38
CA THR A 304 -21.86 12.38 6.94
C THR A 304 -22.08 11.17 6.03
N ASN A 305 -23.27 11.02 5.47
CA ASN A 305 -23.56 9.95 4.52
C ASN A 305 -22.74 10.10 3.22
N SER A 306 -22.59 11.32 2.71
CA SER A 306 -21.80 11.59 1.49
C SER A 306 -20.31 11.21 1.70
N TRP A 307 -19.72 11.52 2.85
CA TRP A 307 -18.34 11.13 3.18
C TRP A 307 -18.15 9.62 3.19
N PHE A 308 -19.08 8.88 3.78
CA PHE A 308 -19.01 7.43 3.82
C PHE A 308 -19.03 6.81 2.41
N PHE A 309 -19.92 7.27 1.53
CA PHE A 309 -20.00 6.77 0.15
C PHE A 309 -18.74 7.12 -0.65
N ASN A 310 -18.21 8.33 -0.51
CA ASN A 310 -17.00 8.75 -1.20
C ASN A 310 -15.77 7.96 -0.73
N HIS A 311 -15.61 7.76 0.57
CA HIS A 311 -14.53 6.97 1.12
C HIS A 311 -14.61 5.50 0.67
N ARG A 312 -15.81 4.92 0.70
CA ARG A 312 -16.06 3.59 0.15
C ARG A 312 -15.66 3.47 -1.32
N ALA A 313 -16.04 4.44 -2.15
CA ALA A 313 -15.67 4.45 -3.57
C ALA A 313 -14.14 4.46 -3.76
N MET A 314 -13.39 5.23 -2.96
CA MET A 314 -11.93 5.24 -3.02
C MET A 314 -11.31 3.91 -2.61
N ILE A 315 -11.87 3.23 -1.58
CA ILE A 315 -11.43 1.89 -1.19
C ILE A 315 -11.67 0.89 -2.33
N GLU A 316 -12.84 0.94 -2.96
CA GLU A 316 -13.18 0.07 -4.09
C GLU A 316 -12.23 0.30 -5.29
N GLU A 317 -11.87 1.54 -5.58
CA GLU A 317 -10.90 1.89 -6.63
C GLU A 317 -9.47 1.40 -6.28
N ILE A 318 -9.01 1.53 -5.04
CA ILE A 318 -7.73 0.98 -4.60
C ILE A 318 -7.74 -0.55 -4.72
N CYS A 319 -8.81 -1.20 -4.30
CA CYS A 319 -8.96 -2.65 -4.43
C CYS A 319 -8.95 -3.07 -5.91
N ALA A 320 -9.66 -2.35 -6.78
CA ALA A 320 -9.68 -2.62 -8.22
C ALA A 320 -8.29 -2.45 -8.84
N GLY A 321 -7.57 -1.38 -8.50
CA GLY A 321 -6.22 -1.10 -8.99
C GLY A 321 -5.17 -2.12 -8.52
N THR A 322 -5.39 -2.78 -7.38
CA THR A 322 -4.55 -3.86 -6.85
C THR A 322 -5.06 -5.27 -7.18
N ASN A 323 -6.12 -5.40 -7.98
CA ASN A 323 -6.79 -6.67 -8.31
C ASN A 323 -7.33 -7.45 -7.10
N LEU A 324 -7.59 -6.76 -5.99
CA LEU A 324 -8.24 -7.33 -4.81
C LEU A 324 -9.74 -7.01 -4.79
N ALA A 325 -10.42 -7.56 -3.81
CA ALA A 325 -11.79 -7.20 -3.51
C ALA A 325 -11.88 -6.65 -2.07
N PRO A 326 -12.77 -5.68 -1.78
CA PRO A 326 -12.86 -5.06 -0.46
C PRO A 326 -13.05 -6.04 0.70
N PHE A 327 -13.76 -7.16 0.49
CA PHE A 327 -13.96 -8.15 1.54
C PHE A 327 -12.67 -8.84 2.00
N LEU A 328 -11.63 -8.95 1.13
CA LEU A 328 -10.31 -9.48 1.50
C LEU A 328 -9.55 -8.54 2.46
N LEU A 329 -9.93 -7.28 2.49
CA LEU A 329 -9.40 -6.28 3.42
C LEU A 329 -10.28 -6.10 4.66
N GLY A 330 -11.34 -6.91 4.82
CA GLY A 330 -12.27 -6.85 5.96
C GLY A 330 -13.49 -5.94 5.76
N TYR A 331 -13.72 -5.41 4.55
CA TYR A 331 -14.89 -4.57 4.25
C TYR A 331 -16.05 -5.40 3.72
N SER A 332 -17.15 -5.49 4.46
CA SER A 332 -18.34 -6.27 4.09
C SER A 332 -19.41 -5.39 3.41
N TYR A 333 -19.18 -4.95 2.20
CA TYR A 333 -20.14 -4.09 1.47
C TYR A 333 -21.21 -4.89 0.72
N GLY A 334 -21.93 -5.79 1.41
CA GLY A 334 -23.06 -6.53 0.82
C GLY A 334 -22.62 -7.59 -0.21
N ALA A 335 -21.40 -8.08 -0.12
CA ALA A 335 -20.91 -9.15 -0.96
C ALA A 335 -21.65 -10.47 -0.62
N THR A 336 -22.16 -11.16 -1.64
CA THR A 336 -22.73 -12.51 -1.47
C THR A 336 -21.60 -13.54 -1.38
N THR A 337 -21.85 -14.63 -0.68
CA THR A 337 -20.87 -15.74 -0.53
C THR A 337 -20.39 -16.26 -1.89
N THR A 338 -21.29 -16.44 -2.84
CA THR A 338 -20.94 -16.91 -4.19
C THR A 338 -20.03 -15.95 -4.93
N TRP A 339 -20.30 -14.64 -4.85
CA TRP A 339 -19.46 -13.63 -5.50
C TRP A 339 -18.09 -13.55 -4.83
N SER A 340 -18.04 -13.63 -3.51
CA SER A 340 -16.78 -13.63 -2.75
C SER A 340 -15.92 -14.84 -3.08
N ALA A 341 -16.52 -16.04 -3.18
CA ALA A 341 -15.81 -17.25 -3.59
C ALA A 341 -15.25 -17.14 -5.01
N PHE A 342 -16.03 -16.62 -5.97
CA PHE A 342 -15.56 -16.40 -7.34
C PHE A 342 -14.38 -15.41 -7.40
N LYS A 343 -14.47 -14.29 -6.69
CA LYS A 343 -13.38 -13.30 -6.64
C LYS A 343 -12.14 -13.84 -5.96
N PHE A 344 -12.30 -14.61 -4.88
CA PHE A 344 -11.19 -15.28 -4.21
C PHE A 344 -10.47 -16.27 -5.16
N ASP A 345 -11.21 -17.09 -5.91
CA ASP A 345 -10.63 -18.00 -6.89
C ASP A 345 -9.83 -17.24 -7.98
N MET A 346 -10.35 -16.11 -8.46
CA MET A 346 -9.60 -15.27 -9.41
C MET A 346 -8.27 -14.76 -8.83
N VAL A 347 -8.28 -14.31 -7.56
CA VAL A 347 -7.06 -13.86 -6.87
C VAL A 347 -6.09 -15.03 -6.71
N MET A 348 -6.57 -16.21 -6.30
CA MET A 348 -5.74 -17.41 -6.14
C MET A 348 -5.13 -17.91 -7.46
N ARG A 349 -5.81 -17.74 -8.59
CA ARG A 349 -5.21 -18.03 -9.90
C ARG A 349 -4.04 -17.11 -10.21
N GLN A 350 -4.14 -15.81 -9.88
CA GLN A 350 -3.03 -14.87 -10.02
C GLN A 350 -1.88 -15.22 -9.07
N VAL A 351 -2.19 -15.55 -7.81
CA VAL A 351 -1.20 -16.03 -6.83
C VAL A 351 -0.42 -17.23 -7.39
N ARG A 352 -1.11 -18.25 -7.89
CA ARG A 352 -0.46 -19.46 -8.46
C ARG A 352 0.43 -19.14 -9.65
N SER A 353 0.02 -18.20 -10.51
CA SER A 353 0.87 -17.76 -11.63
C SER A 353 2.19 -17.15 -11.15
N ILE A 354 2.14 -16.29 -10.13
CA ILE A 354 3.33 -15.65 -9.56
C ILE A 354 4.16 -16.66 -8.76
N GLN A 355 3.51 -17.58 -8.03
CA GLN A 355 4.19 -18.68 -7.35
C GLN A 355 4.98 -19.57 -8.31
N SER A 356 4.49 -19.76 -9.55
CA SER A 356 5.23 -20.53 -10.56
C SER A 356 6.56 -19.85 -10.94
N GLU A 357 6.61 -18.53 -11.02
CA GLU A 357 7.86 -17.79 -11.28
C GLU A 357 8.82 -17.89 -10.09
N VAL A 358 8.30 -17.79 -8.87
CA VAL A 358 9.10 -17.94 -7.65
C VAL A 358 9.58 -19.39 -7.47
N ALA A 359 8.77 -20.38 -7.84
CA ALA A 359 9.18 -21.79 -7.83
C ALA A 359 10.40 -22.03 -8.73
N GLN A 360 10.43 -21.44 -9.93
CA GLN A 360 11.59 -21.53 -10.84
C GLN A 360 12.86 -20.97 -10.19
N PHE A 361 12.75 -19.87 -9.46
CA PHE A 361 13.87 -19.32 -8.71
C PHE A 361 14.37 -20.27 -7.61
N LEU A 362 13.45 -20.86 -6.85
CA LEU A 362 13.79 -21.81 -5.80
C LEU A 362 14.38 -23.10 -6.39
N GLU A 363 13.86 -23.58 -7.51
CA GLU A 363 14.40 -24.71 -8.26
C GLU A 363 15.83 -24.41 -8.77
N TRP A 364 16.08 -23.18 -9.25
CA TRP A 364 17.42 -22.74 -9.62
C TRP A 364 18.39 -22.81 -8.43
N LEU A 365 17.98 -22.30 -7.24
CA LEU A 365 18.78 -22.41 -6.01
C LEU A 365 19.02 -23.87 -5.61
N GLY A 366 17.97 -24.68 -5.58
CA GLY A 366 18.08 -26.09 -5.22
C GLY A 366 18.98 -26.91 -6.16
N ASN A 367 18.87 -26.66 -7.47
CA ASN A 367 19.73 -27.34 -8.45
C ASN A 367 21.21 -26.92 -8.33
N ILE A 368 21.50 -25.66 -8.00
CA ILE A 368 22.88 -25.22 -7.71
C ILE A 368 23.41 -25.90 -6.44
N GLU A 369 22.62 -25.99 -5.39
CA GLU A 369 22.99 -26.66 -4.15
C GLU A 369 23.35 -28.13 -4.39
N LEU A 370 22.51 -28.86 -5.16
CA LEU A 370 22.75 -30.24 -5.52
C LEU A 370 24.00 -30.39 -6.38
N ALA A 371 24.20 -29.53 -7.36
CA ALA A 371 25.37 -29.54 -8.22
C ALA A 371 26.68 -29.32 -7.43
N LEU A 372 26.68 -28.32 -6.50
CA LEU A 372 27.82 -28.06 -5.61
C LEU A 372 28.12 -29.25 -4.67
N ALA A 373 27.07 -29.95 -4.22
CA ALA A 373 27.21 -31.20 -3.44
C ALA A 373 27.65 -32.41 -4.26
N GLY A 374 27.79 -32.29 -5.59
CA GLY A 374 28.14 -33.42 -6.47
C GLY A 374 27.01 -34.42 -6.67
N ILE A 375 25.77 -34.03 -6.41
CA ILE A 375 24.57 -34.86 -6.56
C ILE A 375 23.93 -34.56 -7.92
N ASP A 376 23.96 -35.55 -8.82
CA ASP A 376 23.31 -35.46 -10.14
C ASP A 376 21.80 -35.76 -9.98
N ALA A 377 21.05 -34.75 -9.60
CA ALA A 377 19.61 -34.82 -9.42
C ALA A 377 18.99 -33.45 -9.76
N ARG A 378 17.72 -33.48 -10.13
CA ARG A 378 16.93 -32.23 -10.34
C ARG A 378 15.84 -32.13 -9.31
N CYS A 379 15.69 -30.93 -8.73
CA CYS A 379 14.63 -30.64 -7.81
C CYS A 379 13.50 -29.84 -8.47
N ARG A 380 12.32 -30.00 -7.91
CA ARG A 380 11.13 -29.18 -8.15
C ARG A 380 10.68 -28.61 -6.82
N PHE A 381 10.16 -27.40 -6.85
CA PHE A 381 9.56 -26.79 -5.68
C PHE A 381 8.04 -26.66 -5.86
N GLU A 382 7.29 -27.15 -4.91
CA GLU A 382 5.84 -27.14 -4.92
C GLU A 382 5.32 -26.38 -3.70
N PHE A 383 4.53 -25.32 -3.95
CA PHE A 383 3.82 -24.60 -2.90
C PHE A 383 2.64 -25.42 -2.40
N ASP A 384 2.40 -25.38 -1.09
CA ASP A 384 1.17 -25.91 -0.50
C ASP A 384 0.03 -24.91 -0.76
N ASN A 385 -0.84 -25.26 -1.69
CA ASN A 385 -1.98 -24.44 -2.12
C ASN A 385 -3.29 -24.90 -1.49
N SER A 386 -3.26 -25.40 -0.26
CA SER A 386 -4.44 -25.90 0.47
C SER A 386 -5.43 -24.80 0.91
N PHE A 387 -5.18 -23.55 0.54
CA PHE A 387 -6.11 -22.44 0.81
C PHE A 387 -7.35 -22.51 -0.08
N THR A 388 -8.49 -22.80 0.53
CA THR A 388 -9.81 -22.71 -0.08
C THR A 388 -10.70 -21.76 0.72
N TYR A 389 -11.60 -21.08 0.00
CA TYR A 389 -12.60 -20.19 0.61
C TYR A 389 -13.57 -20.97 1.54
N GLN A 390 -13.84 -22.23 1.22
CA GLN A 390 -14.69 -23.11 2.01
C GLN A 390 -14.05 -24.52 2.11
N ALA A 391 -13.62 -24.90 3.29
CA ALA A 391 -13.03 -26.22 3.55
C ALA A 391 -14.02 -27.38 3.22
N THR A 392 -15.32 -27.12 3.35
CA THR A 392 -16.39 -28.06 2.98
C THR A 392 -16.45 -28.31 1.47
N ASP A 393 -16.26 -27.28 0.64
CA ASP A 393 -16.28 -27.41 -0.80
C ASP A 393 -15.02 -28.14 -1.31
N GLU A 394 -13.89 -27.92 -0.65
CA GLU A 394 -12.67 -28.66 -0.95
C GLU A 394 -12.79 -30.15 -0.64
N ALA A 395 -13.34 -30.47 0.52
CA ALA A 395 -13.63 -31.86 0.87
C ALA A 395 -14.57 -32.53 -0.15
N ASN A 396 -15.60 -31.81 -0.61
CA ASN A 396 -16.51 -32.27 -1.64
C ASN A 396 -15.81 -32.46 -3.02
N ILE A 397 -14.94 -31.51 -3.40
CA ILE A 397 -14.15 -31.60 -4.64
C ILE A 397 -13.18 -32.79 -4.57
N ARG A 398 -12.47 -32.99 -3.46
CA ARG A 398 -11.56 -34.14 -3.26
C ARG A 398 -12.33 -35.47 -3.34
N THR A 399 -13.49 -35.55 -2.66
CA THR A 399 -14.34 -36.73 -2.74
C THR A 399 -14.80 -37.00 -4.17
N GLY A 400 -15.23 -35.97 -4.91
CA GLY A 400 -15.62 -36.10 -6.31
C GLY A 400 -14.47 -36.49 -7.24
N GLN A 401 -13.25 -36.07 -6.94
CA GLN A 401 -12.04 -36.49 -7.68
C GLN A 401 -11.70 -37.95 -7.40
N ILE A 402 -11.76 -38.41 -6.14
CA ILE A 402 -11.55 -39.80 -5.76
C ILE A 402 -12.60 -40.69 -6.41
N ASP A 403 -13.88 -40.28 -6.39
CA ASP A 403 -14.97 -41.00 -7.06
C ASP A 403 -14.73 -41.10 -8.58
N SER A 404 -14.20 -40.04 -9.19
CA SER A 404 -13.87 -40.04 -10.61
C SER A 404 -12.74 -41.04 -10.94
N ILE A 405 -11.69 -41.08 -10.10
CA ILE A 405 -10.58 -42.05 -10.24
C ILE A 405 -11.11 -43.46 -10.06
N LEU A 406 -11.96 -43.71 -9.07
CA LEU A 406 -12.61 -44.99 -8.84
C LEU A 406 -13.44 -45.45 -10.06
N LYS A 407 -14.22 -44.53 -10.66
CA LYS A 407 -14.99 -44.81 -11.88
C LYS A 407 -14.09 -45.17 -13.08
N LEU A 408 -12.97 -44.47 -13.25
CA LEU A 408 -11.99 -44.76 -14.30
C LEU A 408 -11.35 -46.09 -14.10
N TYR A 409 -11.01 -46.48 -12.88
CA TYR A 409 -10.51 -47.79 -12.54
C TYR A 409 -11.54 -48.92 -12.79
N GLN A 410 -12.77 -48.72 -12.33
CA GLN A 410 -13.87 -49.64 -12.56
C GLN A 410 -14.21 -49.84 -14.04
N ALA A 411 -14.03 -48.81 -14.85
CA ALA A 411 -14.21 -48.86 -16.31
C ALA A 411 -13.00 -49.47 -17.04
N GLY A 412 -11.95 -49.89 -16.33
CA GLY A 412 -10.75 -50.46 -16.91
C GLY A 412 -9.88 -49.49 -17.71
N LEU A 413 -10.09 -48.17 -17.53
CA LEU A 413 -9.36 -47.11 -18.23
C LEU A 413 -8.01 -46.77 -17.60
N ILE A 414 -7.80 -47.14 -16.32
CA ILE A 414 -6.55 -46.98 -15.58
C ILE A 414 -6.30 -48.26 -14.77
N ASP A 415 -5.02 -48.59 -14.58
CA ASP A 415 -4.60 -49.70 -13.75
C ASP A 415 -4.61 -49.37 -12.25
N GLU A 416 -4.56 -50.39 -11.38
CA GLU A 416 -4.64 -50.24 -9.93
C GLU A 416 -3.52 -49.36 -9.35
N ASN A 417 -2.30 -49.48 -9.87
CA ASN A 417 -1.15 -48.69 -9.40
C ASN A 417 -1.33 -47.20 -9.74
N THR A 418 -1.80 -46.90 -10.93
CA THR A 418 -2.11 -45.53 -11.35
C THR A 418 -3.27 -44.94 -10.54
N ALA A 419 -4.30 -45.75 -10.25
CA ALA A 419 -5.42 -45.33 -9.41
C ALA A 419 -4.98 -45.03 -7.97
N ARG A 420 -4.15 -45.91 -7.37
CA ARG A 420 -3.58 -45.70 -6.02
C ARG A 420 -2.68 -44.47 -5.94
N THR A 421 -1.80 -44.28 -6.93
CA THR A 421 -0.89 -43.12 -6.99
C THR A 421 -1.67 -41.80 -7.09
N LYS A 422 -2.67 -41.77 -7.99
CA LYS A 422 -3.52 -40.55 -8.14
C LYS A 422 -4.41 -40.29 -6.94
N ALA A 423 -4.98 -41.33 -6.32
CA ALA A 423 -5.79 -41.16 -5.11
C ALA A 423 -4.94 -40.78 -3.89
N GLY A 424 -3.73 -41.33 -3.74
CA GLY A 424 -2.79 -41.00 -2.69
C GLY A 424 -2.23 -39.57 -2.78
N ALA A 425 -2.17 -38.99 -3.98
CA ALA A 425 -1.81 -37.60 -4.17
C ALA A 425 -2.92 -36.59 -3.79
N LEU A 426 -4.17 -37.08 -3.58
CA LEU A 426 -5.32 -36.26 -3.19
C LEU A 426 -5.63 -36.34 -1.68
N LEU A 427 -5.05 -37.32 -0.98
CA LEU A 427 -5.14 -37.50 0.47
C LEU A 427 -4.01 -36.75 1.19
#